data_ee1f589c54ffa131b8b6c08d88082c5f
#
_entry.id   ee1f589c54ffa131b8b6c08d88082c5f
#
_cell.length_a   1.000
_cell.length_b   1.000
_cell.length_c   1.000
_cell.angle_alpha   90.00
_cell.angle_beta   90.00
_cell.angle_gamma   90.00
#
_symmetry.space_group_name_H-M   'P 1'
#
loop_
_entity.id
_entity.type
_entity.pdbx_description
1 polymer ?
#
loop_
_entity_poly.entity_id
_entity_poly.type
_entity_poly.pdbx_seq_one_letter_code
_entity_poly.pdbx_strand_id
1 'polypeptide(L)'
;MLANIVNKFIALILAFLMSIGIITPTPIPPGGIEASVELNFANDEKASAAGTLTVTSNYDAEYSVYWGTLGGEKLTTYSESGKTVPYTEFAKVTVKDGEGEKELNSFLAIPQNAKTILLYYDDQLVDTETLPLGKTFAYGAETYSFGSLSDVHFNRYYDEAGNDISQTSYPRALNFLDDMGVSIVGVSGDLSKEGEDSAYVSFNKYNSEHDFNVFTCKGNHDCKDKFNYETWKENINVGVFSDNKPDGVLAVSDNGYDFVYSGKETHGDVFIFFSQITDKYLPFVQLVTDEQLDWLETQLETYKDKRVYLYFHTFLNAPSGNPFLGEGNIYNDYGLFYILPYFTGNKDEKRFRGLLTEYKNVIFFNGHSHWTYSMEEYNENLNITDYDGTTATMVHVSSSAAPRTTSITQPIQHSNPGTMSEGLYLNVYPDFVISNACDFVNGQILAYATYKIDK
;
A
#
# COMPACT_ATOMS: atom_id res chain seq x y z
N MET A 1 23.31 -9.68 0.49
CA MET A 1 22.65 -10.84 -0.14
C MET A 1 23.17 -12.17 0.40
N LEU A 2 24.46 -12.51 0.29
CA LEU A 2 25.00 -13.78 0.79
C LEU A 2 24.87 -13.95 2.31
N ALA A 3 25.04 -12.88 3.09
CA ALA A 3 24.93 -12.89 4.54
C ALA A 3 23.52 -13.22 5.05
N ASN A 4 22.47 -12.69 4.40
CA ASN A 4 21.08 -13.00 4.77
C ASN A 4 20.66 -14.43 4.44
N ILE A 5 21.17 -14.98 3.34
CA ILE A 5 20.94 -16.40 2.99
C ILE A 5 21.57 -17.29 4.05
N VAL A 6 22.80 -16.98 4.43
CA VAL A 6 23.52 -17.70 5.48
C VAL A 6 22.79 -17.61 6.81
N ASN A 7 22.31 -16.44 7.19
CA ASN A 7 21.58 -16.23 8.45
C ASN A 7 20.24 -16.98 8.48
N LYS A 8 19.45 -16.98 7.40
CA LYS A 8 18.19 -17.76 7.32
C LYS A 8 18.44 -19.26 7.32
N PHE A 9 19.50 -19.71 6.66
CA PHE A 9 19.88 -21.12 6.69
C PHE A 9 20.38 -21.55 8.08
N ILE A 10 21.13 -20.70 8.75
CA ILE A 10 21.55 -20.91 10.14
C ILE A 10 20.33 -20.94 11.06
N ALA A 11 19.37 -20.01 10.93
CA ALA A 11 18.15 -19.99 11.73
C ALA A 11 17.30 -21.27 11.52
N LEU A 12 17.20 -21.76 10.29
CA LEU A 12 16.48 -23.03 10.00
C LEU A 12 17.19 -24.24 10.62
N ILE A 13 18.51 -24.28 10.55
CA ILE A 13 19.32 -25.35 11.20
C ILE A 13 19.16 -25.26 12.72
N LEU A 14 19.22 -24.06 13.29
CA LEU A 14 19.05 -23.84 14.74
C LEU A 14 17.63 -24.28 15.18
N ALA A 15 16.57 -23.88 14.45
CA ALA A 15 15.20 -24.32 14.75
C ALA A 15 15.05 -25.84 14.66
N PHE A 16 15.67 -26.48 13.66
CA PHE A 16 15.68 -27.94 13.55
C PHE A 16 16.45 -28.59 14.70
N LEU A 17 17.61 -28.07 15.06
CA LEU A 17 18.42 -28.56 16.17
C LEU A 17 17.73 -28.39 17.53
N MET A 18 16.96 -27.30 17.70
CA MET A 18 16.07 -27.11 18.86
C MET A 18 14.94 -28.13 18.88
N SER A 19 14.31 -28.41 17.74
CA SER A 19 13.18 -29.35 17.64
C SER A 19 13.57 -30.79 17.97
N ILE A 20 14.83 -31.16 17.78
CA ILE A 20 15.37 -32.48 18.14
C ILE A 20 16.18 -32.50 19.46
N GLY A 21 16.12 -31.39 20.23
CA GLY A 21 16.71 -31.30 21.58
C GLY A 21 18.25 -31.23 21.61
N ILE A 22 18.91 -30.94 20.48
CA ILE A 22 20.38 -30.79 20.39
C ILE A 22 20.80 -29.38 20.84
N ILE A 23 19.97 -28.36 20.61
CA ILE A 23 20.19 -27.00 21.09
C ILE A 23 19.02 -26.65 22.01
N THR A 24 19.29 -26.30 23.22
CA THR A 24 18.29 -25.69 24.13
C THR A 24 18.21 -24.21 23.82
N PRO A 25 17.00 -23.59 23.82
CA PRO A 25 16.89 -22.14 23.81
C PRO A 25 17.77 -21.55 24.92
N THR A 26 18.34 -20.39 24.69
CA THR A 26 19.07 -19.67 25.74
C THR A 26 18.10 -19.54 26.93
N PRO A 27 18.45 -20.03 28.11
CA PRO A 27 17.54 -19.97 29.25
C PRO A 27 17.30 -18.52 29.64
N ILE A 28 16.02 -18.16 29.89
CA ILE A 28 15.67 -16.84 30.40
C ILE A 28 16.48 -16.61 31.70
N PRO A 29 17.10 -15.41 31.86
CA PRO A 29 17.88 -15.08 33.03
C PRO A 29 17.11 -15.33 34.36
N PRO A 30 17.74 -15.78 35.40
CA PRO A 30 17.07 -16.08 36.68
C PRO A 30 16.33 -14.88 37.32
N GLY A 31 16.70 -13.64 36.93
CA GLY A 31 16.04 -12.39 37.36
C GLY A 31 14.89 -11.96 36.45
N GLY A 32 14.60 -12.72 35.38
CA GLY A 32 13.68 -12.31 34.33
C GLY A 32 14.36 -11.53 33.20
N ILE A 33 13.57 -11.10 32.23
CA ILE A 33 14.05 -10.25 31.12
C ILE A 33 13.98 -8.79 31.60
N GLU A 34 15.13 -8.12 31.59
CA GLU A 34 15.23 -6.68 31.74
C GLU A 34 15.56 -6.09 30.38
N ALA A 35 14.63 -5.34 29.81
CA ALA A 35 14.78 -4.71 28.52
C ALA A 35 14.24 -3.28 28.54
N SER A 36 14.75 -2.45 27.65
CA SER A 36 14.22 -1.10 27.44
C SER A 36 14.16 -0.78 25.94
N VAL A 37 13.24 0.09 25.57
CA VAL A 37 13.07 0.60 24.21
C VAL A 37 13.21 2.12 24.20
N GLU A 38 13.89 2.66 23.18
CA GLU A 38 14.04 4.09 22.96
C GLU A 38 13.88 4.39 21.46
N LEU A 39 13.12 5.43 21.13
CA LEU A 39 13.00 5.94 19.76
C LEU A 39 13.65 7.34 19.66
N ASN A 40 14.79 7.38 19.00
CA ASN A 40 15.52 8.60 18.68
C ASN A 40 15.00 9.19 17.36
N PHE A 41 14.14 10.20 17.44
CA PHE A 41 13.51 10.82 16.27
C PHE A 41 14.52 11.58 15.43
N ALA A 42 14.48 11.36 14.11
CA ALA A 42 15.33 12.08 13.14
C ALA A 42 14.89 13.54 12.94
N ASN A 43 13.65 13.89 13.24
CA ASN A 43 13.06 15.23 13.08
C ASN A 43 12.01 15.51 14.16
N ASP A 44 11.53 16.76 14.23
CA ASP A 44 10.46 17.17 15.15
C ASP A 44 9.07 17.20 14.51
N GLU A 45 8.92 16.64 13.30
CA GLU A 45 7.67 16.66 12.56
C GLU A 45 6.57 15.89 13.30
N LYS A 46 5.37 16.46 13.30
CA LYS A 46 4.18 15.81 13.84
C LYS A 46 3.89 14.53 13.05
N ALA A 47 3.37 13.53 13.73
CA ALA A 47 2.99 12.24 13.14
C ALA A 47 4.13 11.45 12.47
N SER A 48 5.36 11.93 12.49
CA SER A 48 6.52 11.21 11.93
C SER A 48 7.20 10.35 12.99
N ALA A 49 7.38 9.07 12.68
CA ALA A 49 8.17 8.13 13.47
C ALA A 49 9.60 7.94 12.91
N ALA A 50 9.98 8.69 11.86
CA ALA A 50 11.32 8.61 11.28
C ALA A 50 12.41 8.73 12.36
N GLY A 51 13.36 7.80 12.37
CA GLY A 51 14.41 7.77 13.37
C GLY A 51 14.99 6.38 13.61
N THR A 52 15.79 6.25 14.66
CA THR A 52 16.42 5.00 15.07
C THR A 52 15.73 4.45 16.31
N LEU A 53 15.23 3.24 16.21
CA LEU A 53 14.66 2.47 17.32
C LEU A 53 15.75 1.61 17.94
N THR A 54 16.04 1.80 19.21
CA THR A 54 17.06 1.05 19.98
C THR A 54 16.37 0.20 21.05
N VAL A 55 16.75 -1.06 21.13
CA VAL A 55 16.34 -1.97 22.20
C VAL A 55 17.58 -2.48 22.92
N THR A 56 17.64 -2.28 24.25
CA THR A 56 18.65 -2.89 25.10
C THR A 56 18.04 -4.00 25.94
N SER A 57 18.74 -5.11 26.13
CA SER A 57 18.23 -6.22 26.94
C SER A 57 19.35 -7.10 27.49
N ASN A 58 19.10 -7.69 28.64
CA ASN A 58 19.94 -8.75 29.21
C ASN A 58 19.69 -10.13 28.54
N TYR A 59 18.84 -10.17 27.53
CA TYR A 59 18.47 -11.41 26.85
C TYR A 59 18.47 -11.22 25.34
N ASP A 60 19.34 -11.95 24.64
CA ASP A 60 19.46 -11.92 23.19
C ASP A 60 18.27 -12.62 22.53
N ALA A 61 17.40 -11.84 21.88
CA ALA A 61 16.17 -12.30 21.26
C ALA A 61 15.65 -11.32 20.20
N GLU A 62 14.60 -11.72 19.48
CA GLU A 62 13.77 -10.80 18.68
C GLU A 62 12.65 -10.22 19.55
N TYR A 63 12.52 -8.90 19.53
CA TYR A 63 11.51 -8.15 20.23
C TYR A 63 10.54 -7.52 19.24
N SER A 64 9.24 -7.57 19.54
CA SER A 64 8.19 -6.89 18.77
C SER A 64 7.82 -5.56 19.41
N VAL A 65 7.68 -4.52 18.58
CA VAL A 65 7.43 -3.16 19.04
C VAL A 65 6.10 -2.66 18.51
N TYR A 66 5.22 -2.20 19.41
CA TYR A 66 3.86 -1.78 19.11
C TYR A 66 3.62 -0.33 19.50
N TRP A 67 2.71 0.32 18.78
CA TRP A 67 2.09 1.54 19.28
C TRP A 67 1.12 1.21 20.43
N GLY A 68 1.08 2.06 21.44
CA GLY A 68 0.24 1.85 22.60
C GLY A 68 -0.52 3.08 23.08
N THR A 69 -1.53 2.81 23.92
CA THR A 69 -2.29 3.82 24.67
C THR A 69 -1.50 4.24 25.91
N LEU A 70 -1.93 5.32 26.60
CA LEU A 70 -1.38 5.70 27.90
C LEU A 70 -1.53 4.60 28.97
N GLY A 71 -2.50 3.70 28.80
CA GLY A 71 -2.73 2.57 29.69
C GLY A 71 -1.78 1.38 29.48
N GLY A 72 -0.89 1.45 28.48
CA GLY A 72 0.01 0.34 28.13
C GLY A 72 -0.67 -0.78 27.33
N GLU A 73 -1.81 -0.50 26.72
CA GLU A 73 -2.52 -1.43 25.84
C GLU A 73 -2.10 -1.21 24.39
N LYS A 74 -1.98 -2.28 23.61
CA LYS A 74 -1.72 -2.19 22.15
C LYS A 74 -2.77 -1.30 21.50
N LEU A 75 -2.32 -0.45 20.59
CA LEU A 75 -3.18 0.51 19.92
C LEU A 75 -4.24 -0.18 19.08
N THR A 76 -5.45 0.34 19.16
CA THR A 76 -6.57 -0.01 18.30
C THR A 76 -7.23 1.27 17.80
N THR A 77 -7.87 1.21 16.64
CA THR A 77 -8.83 2.22 16.21
C THR A 77 -10.23 1.61 16.19
N TYR A 78 -11.25 2.45 15.98
CA TYR A 78 -12.62 2.00 15.94
C TYR A 78 -13.21 2.32 14.58
N SER A 79 -13.94 1.36 14.03
CA SER A 79 -14.79 1.58 12.88
C SER A 79 -16.01 2.43 13.26
N GLU A 80 -16.73 2.95 12.29
CA GLU A 80 -18.02 3.67 12.53
C GLU A 80 -19.06 2.76 13.17
N SER A 81 -19.05 1.47 12.87
CA SER A 81 -19.91 0.48 13.51
C SER A 81 -19.49 0.15 14.96
N GLY A 82 -18.37 0.72 15.45
CA GLY A 82 -17.84 0.50 16.80
C GLY A 82 -17.03 -0.80 16.94
N LYS A 83 -16.70 -1.48 15.85
CA LYS A 83 -15.77 -2.61 15.89
C LYS A 83 -14.35 -2.11 16.16
N THR A 84 -13.62 -2.85 16.97
CA THR A 84 -12.21 -2.60 17.23
C THR A 84 -11.36 -3.12 16.07
N VAL A 85 -10.51 -2.26 15.52
CA VAL A 85 -9.53 -2.56 14.48
C VAL A 85 -8.14 -2.44 15.07
N PRO A 86 -7.39 -3.56 15.27
CA PRO A 86 -6.08 -3.54 15.88
C PRO A 86 -5.00 -3.06 14.89
N TYR A 87 -3.93 -2.49 15.45
CA TYR A 87 -2.67 -2.28 14.76
C TYR A 87 -1.72 -3.46 15.03
N THR A 88 -0.99 -3.89 14.01
CA THR A 88 0.11 -4.87 14.18
C THR A 88 1.33 -4.22 14.85
N GLU A 89 2.39 -4.98 15.06
CA GLU A 89 3.70 -4.40 15.37
C GLU A 89 4.16 -3.47 14.25
N PHE A 90 4.80 -2.34 14.61
CA PHE A 90 5.40 -1.46 13.62
C PHE A 90 6.89 -1.78 13.37
N ALA A 91 7.53 -2.52 14.27
CA ALA A 91 8.90 -2.95 14.11
C ALA A 91 9.17 -4.27 14.85
N LYS A 92 10.21 -4.97 14.37
CA LYS A 92 10.89 -6.05 15.08
C LYS A 92 12.36 -5.71 15.20
N VAL A 93 12.92 -5.91 16.37
CA VAL A 93 14.34 -5.62 16.67
C VAL A 93 14.99 -6.86 17.23
N THR A 94 16.07 -7.31 16.61
CA THR A 94 16.88 -8.42 17.12
C THR A 94 18.00 -7.88 17.98
N VAL A 95 17.98 -8.21 19.27
CA VAL A 95 19.03 -7.89 20.23
C VAL A 95 20.12 -8.96 20.17
N LYS A 96 21.38 -8.53 20.10
CA LYS A 96 22.59 -9.35 20.25
C LYS A 96 23.60 -8.61 21.10
N ASP A 97 24.24 -9.36 22.01
CA ASP A 97 25.25 -8.79 22.92
C ASP A 97 24.71 -7.60 23.73
N GLY A 98 23.41 -7.63 24.06
CA GLY A 98 22.75 -6.65 24.90
C GLY A 98 22.09 -5.48 24.18
N GLU A 99 22.23 -5.32 22.87
CA GLU A 99 21.65 -4.20 22.11
C GLU A 99 21.19 -4.60 20.71
N GLY A 100 20.16 -3.94 20.21
CA GLY A 100 19.68 -4.05 18.85
C GLY A 100 19.13 -2.71 18.36
N GLU A 101 19.38 -2.38 17.10
CA GLU A 101 18.92 -1.15 16.48
C GLU A 101 18.15 -1.44 15.18
N LYS A 102 17.18 -0.58 14.87
CA LYS A 102 16.48 -0.57 13.61
C LYS A 102 16.20 0.86 13.15
N GLU A 103 16.69 1.20 11.97
CA GLU A 103 16.26 2.43 11.30
C GLU A 103 14.81 2.28 10.84
N LEU A 104 13.98 3.28 11.16
CA LEU A 104 12.60 3.35 10.74
C LEU A 104 12.49 4.11 9.42
N ASN A 105 11.58 3.68 8.56
CA ASN A 105 11.29 4.33 7.30
C ASN A 105 10.98 5.82 7.52
N SER A 106 11.51 6.68 6.65
CA SER A 106 11.34 8.15 6.75
C SER A 106 9.88 8.60 6.66
N PHE A 107 9.02 7.80 6.05
CA PHE A 107 7.57 8.04 5.96
C PHE A 107 6.78 7.39 7.09
N LEU A 108 7.39 6.54 7.94
CA LEU A 108 6.63 5.83 8.98
C LEU A 108 5.87 6.82 9.86
N ALA A 109 4.57 6.59 10.00
CA ALA A 109 3.69 7.43 10.79
C ALA A 109 3.52 6.94 12.22
N ILE A 110 3.37 7.87 13.15
CA ILE A 110 2.80 7.60 14.46
C ILE A 110 1.27 7.65 14.30
N PRO A 111 0.50 6.59 14.51
CA PRO A 111 -0.95 6.63 14.37
C PRO A 111 -1.60 7.64 15.34
N GLN A 112 -2.73 8.21 14.92
CA GLN A 112 -3.54 9.05 15.80
C GLN A 112 -3.90 8.27 17.09
N ASN A 113 -3.83 8.91 18.23
CA ASN A 113 -4.06 8.29 19.54
C ASN A 113 -2.94 7.38 20.09
N ALA A 114 -1.89 7.08 19.35
CA ALA A 114 -0.69 6.48 19.96
C ALA A 114 -0.11 7.44 21.00
N LYS A 115 0.24 6.92 22.18
CA LYS A 115 0.80 7.68 23.32
C LYS A 115 2.08 7.05 23.87
N THR A 116 2.30 5.79 23.55
CA THR A 116 3.44 5.03 24.04
C THR A 116 3.98 4.12 22.96
N ILE A 117 5.21 3.70 23.14
CA ILE A 117 5.83 2.56 22.47
C ILE A 117 5.83 1.41 23.47
N LEU A 118 5.42 0.22 23.04
CA LEU A 118 5.36 -0.97 23.86
C LEU A 118 6.34 -2.01 23.31
N LEU A 119 7.25 -2.47 24.17
CA LEU A 119 8.20 -3.53 23.86
C LEU A 119 7.68 -4.88 24.35
N TYR A 120 7.61 -5.85 23.47
CA TYR A 120 7.15 -7.20 23.78
C TYR A 120 8.22 -8.24 23.47
N TYR A 121 8.32 -9.22 24.34
CA TYR A 121 8.98 -10.47 24.10
C TYR A 121 7.97 -11.62 24.30
N ASP A 122 7.78 -12.45 23.29
CA ASP A 122 6.88 -13.64 23.34
C ASP A 122 5.52 -13.32 24.02
N ASP A 123 4.80 -12.31 23.50
CA ASP A 123 3.51 -11.80 24.01
C ASP A 123 3.54 -11.18 25.42
N GLN A 124 4.68 -11.04 26.06
CA GLN A 124 4.82 -10.36 27.35
C GLN A 124 5.32 -8.93 27.17
N LEU A 125 4.60 -7.96 27.72
CA LEU A 125 5.07 -6.57 27.80
C LEU A 125 6.28 -6.52 28.73
N VAL A 126 7.43 -6.06 28.21
CA VAL A 126 8.68 -5.96 28.98
C VAL A 126 9.11 -4.52 29.24
N ASP A 127 8.70 -3.56 28.39
CA ASP A 127 8.94 -2.14 28.60
C ASP A 127 7.92 -1.25 27.91
N THR A 128 7.86 0.02 28.36
CA THR A 128 6.96 1.04 27.80
C THR A 128 7.66 2.40 27.79
N GLU A 129 7.78 3.02 26.62
CA GLU A 129 8.26 4.39 26.49
C GLU A 129 7.11 5.34 26.14
N THR A 130 7.08 6.52 26.76
CA THR A 130 6.08 7.55 26.47
C THR A 130 6.53 8.44 25.31
N LEU A 131 5.68 8.56 24.30
CA LEU A 131 5.94 9.41 23.15
C LEU A 131 5.93 10.91 23.54
N PRO A 132 6.83 11.72 22.96
CA PRO A 132 6.85 13.16 23.17
C PRO A 132 5.52 13.80 22.75
N LEU A 133 4.99 14.71 23.57
CA LEU A 133 3.72 15.38 23.30
C LEU A 133 3.71 16.09 21.94
N GLY A 134 4.82 16.69 21.50
CA GLY A 134 4.93 17.36 20.20
C GLY A 134 4.68 16.42 19.01
N LYS A 135 4.97 15.14 19.16
CA LYS A 135 4.78 14.12 18.12
C LYS A 135 3.31 13.65 17.98
N THR A 136 2.60 13.59 19.10
CA THR A 136 1.28 12.96 19.21
C THR A 136 0.13 13.95 19.39
N PHE A 137 0.44 15.22 19.68
CA PHE A 137 -0.56 16.27 19.87
C PHE A 137 -0.84 17.01 18.55
N ALA A 138 -2.12 17.13 18.22
CA ALA A 138 -2.61 17.96 17.14
C ALA A 138 -2.31 17.47 15.71
N TYR A 139 -2.81 16.28 15.37
CA TYR A 139 -3.12 15.96 13.97
C TYR A 139 -4.12 16.97 13.36
N GLY A 140 -4.82 17.74 14.19
CA GLY A 140 -6.01 18.46 13.77
C GLY A 140 -7.22 17.54 13.68
N ALA A 141 -8.34 18.07 13.27
CA ALA A 141 -9.49 17.25 12.91
C ALA A 141 -9.21 16.58 11.55
N GLU A 142 -9.49 15.30 11.46
CA GLU A 142 -9.54 14.61 10.17
C GLU A 142 -10.60 15.30 9.29
N THR A 143 -10.24 15.53 8.02
CA THR A 143 -11.12 16.20 7.07
C THR A 143 -12.08 15.22 6.44
N TYR A 144 -11.58 14.09 5.98
CA TYR A 144 -12.30 12.94 5.45
C TYR A 144 -11.37 11.73 5.37
N SER A 145 -11.94 10.57 5.03
CA SER A 145 -11.18 9.36 4.74
C SER A 145 -11.59 8.75 3.42
N PHE A 146 -10.67 8.00 2.81
CA PHE A 146 -10.94 7.26 1.58
C PHE A 146 -10.19 5.93 1.53
N GLY A 147 -10.66 5.02 0.67
CA GLY A 147 -10.02 3.74 0.41
C GLY A 147 -9.22 3.73 -0.88
N SER A 148 -8.16 2.92 -0.95
CA SER A 148 -7.46 2.64 -2.19
C SER A 148 -7.21 1.14 -2.34
N LEU A 149 -7.66 0.58 -3.47
CA LEU A 149 -7.58 -0.83 -3.82
C LEU A 149 -6.89 -1.00 -5.18
N SER A 150 -6.41 -2.20 -5.48
CA SER A 150 -5.84 -2.56 -6.76
C SER A 150 -5.98 -4.05 -7.04
N ASP A 151 -5.78 -4.43 -8.30
CA ASP A 151 -5.59 -5.82 -8.71
C ASP A 151 -6.67 -6.75 -8.16
N VAL A 152 -7.93 -6.39 -8.44
CA VAL A 152 -9.13 -7.13 -8.01
C VAL A 152 -9.24 -8.48 -8.72
N HIS A 153 -8.97 -8.51 -10.03
CA HIS A 153 -8.84 -9.71 -10.85
C HIS A 153 -9.99 -10.71 -10.78
N PHE A 154 -11.21 -10.27 -10.92
CA PHE A 154 -12.33 -11.20 -11.14
C PHE A 154 -12.02 -12.19 -12.25
N ASN A 155 -12.43 -13.46 -12.06
CA ASN A 155 -12.23 -14.58 -12.97
C ASN A 155 -10.78 -15.05 -13.15
N ARG A 156 -9.84 -14.65 -12.29
CA ARG A 156 -8.41 -15.02 -12.44
C ARG A 156 -7.92 -16.04 -11.42
N TYR A 157 -8.25 -15.88 -10.17
CA TYR A 157 -7.75 -16.70 -9.07
C TYR A 157 -8.87 -17.50 -8.47
N TYR A 158 -8.63 -18.79 -8.26
CA TYR A 158 -9.65 -19.74 -7.78
C TYR A 158 -9.12 -20.47 -6.56
N ASP A 159 -10.01 -20.71 -5.60
CA ASP A 159 -9.74 -21.57 -4.46
C ASP A 159 -9.71 -23.07 -4.87
N GLU A 160 -9.38 -23.96 -3.91
CA GLU A 160 -9.33 -25.40 -4.15
C GLU A 160 -10.70 -26.01 -4.57
N ALA A 161 -11.79 -25.34 -4.26
CA ALA A 161 -13.14 -25.74 -4.64
C ALA A 161 -13.56 -25.19 -6.03
N GLY A 162 -12.72 -24.34 -6.65
CA GLY A 162 -12.97 -23.73 -7.95
C GLY A 162 -13.83 -22.47 -7.89
N ASN A 163 -13.97 -21.83 -6.72
CA ASN A 163 -14.66 -20.55 -6.60
C ASN A 163 -13.68 -19.39 -6.89
N ASP A 164 -14.15 -18.40 -7.62
CA ASP A 164 -13.39 -17.18 -7.86
C ASP A 164 -13.21 -16.40 -6.54
N ILE A 165 -11.95 -16.25 -6.12
CA ILE A 165 -11.58 -15.63 -4.86
C ILE A 165 -12.02 -14.17 -4.79
N SER A 166 -11.98 -13.46 -5.92
CA SER A 166 -12.37 -12.05 -5.99
C SER A 166 -13.84 -11.82 -5.61
N GLN A 167 -14.70 -12.83 -5.78
CA GLN A 167 -16.09 -12.78 -5.32
C GLN A 167 -16.24 -12.71 -3.79
N THR A 168 -15.18 -12.97 -3.03
CA THR A 168 -15.16 -12.89 -1.57
C THR A 168 -14.20 -11.85 -1.05
N SER A 169 -13.03 -11.69 -1.66
CA SER A 169 -12.00 -10.74 -1.22
C SER A 169 -12.39 -9.29 -1.47
N TYR A 170 -12.92 -8.99 -2.65
CA TYR A 170 -13.31 -7.63 -2.99
C TYR A 170 -14.46 -7.09 -2.12
N PRO A 171 -15.61 -7.77 -1.97
CA PRO A 171 -16.65 -7.29 -1.05
C PRO A 171 -16.17 -7.26 0.41
N ARG A 172 -15.24 -8.12 0.84
CA ARG A 172 -14.64 -8.02 2.16
C ARG A 172 -13.86 -6.71 2.34
N ALA A 173 -13.06 -6.33 1.33
CA ALA A 173 -12.32 -5.07 1.34
C ALA A 173 -13.27 -3.87 1.39
N LEU A 174 -14.33 -3.87 0.56
CA LEU A 174 -15.34 -2.81 0.57
C LEU A 174 -16.06 -2.71 1.92
N ASN A 175 -16.50 -3.84 2.50
CA ASN A 175 -17.13 -3.86 3.82
C ASN A 175 -16.21 -3.34 4.93
N PHE A 176 -14.90 -3.65 4.86
CA PHE A 176 -13.94 -3.10 5.81
C PHE A 176 -13.82 -1.58 5.67
N LEU A 177 -13.72 -1.08 4.45
CA LEU A 177 -13.62 0.36 4.17
C LEU A 177 -14.92 1.10 4.54
N ASP A 178 -16.08 0.49 4.31
CA ASP A 178 -17.38 1.01 4.73
C ASP A 178 -17.47 1.12 6.26
N ASP A 179 -17.10 0.04 6.96
CA ASP A 179 -16.99 0.05 8.42
C ASP A 179 -16.07 1.17 8.93
N MET A 180 -14.98 1.50 8.19
CA MET A 180 -14.05 2.58 8.53
C MET A 180 -14.56 3.98 8.15
N GLY A 181 -15.74 4.10 7.53
CA GLY A 181 -16.38 5.38 7.22
C GLY A 181 -15.76 6.13 6.04
N VAL A 182 -15.23 5.41 5.04
CA VAL A 182 -14.67 6.08 3.85
C VAL A 182 -15.76 6.73 3.02
N SER A 183 -15.43 7.87 2.42
CA SER A 183 -16.37 8.63 1.58
C SER A 183 -16.22 8.31 0.08
N ILE A 184 -15.09 7.70 -0.31
CA ILE A 184 -14.77 7.35 -1.70
C ILE A 184 -13.74 6.21 -1.71
N VAL A 185 -13.77 5.37 -2.73
CA VAL A 185 -12.75 4.34 -2.98
C VAL A 185 -12.18 4.50 -4.38
N GLY A 186 -10.85 4.63 -4.47
CA GLY A 186 -10.12 4.59 -5.73
C GLY A 186 -9.57 3.19 -6.00
N VAL A 187 -9.62 2.73 -7.24
CA VAL A 187 -9.04 1.44 -7.64
C VAL A 187 -8.01 1.64 -8.74
N SER A 188 -6.78 1.16 -8.52
CA SER A 188 -5.67 1.32 -9.46
C SER A 188 -5.68 0.30 -10.61
N GLY A 189 -6.85 -0.16 -11.07
CA GLY A 189 -6.99 -1.02 -12.24
C GLY A 189 -6.90 -2.52 -11.97
N ASP A 190 -6.83 -3.28 -13.07
CA ASP A 190 -6.84 -4.74 -13.13
C ASP A 190 -8.05 -5.36 -12.40
N LEU A 191 -9.25 -4.98 -12.87
CA LEU A 191 -10.52 -5.49 -12.34
C LEU A 191 -10.81 -6.91 -12.80
N SER A 192 -10.33 -7.29 -14.00
CA SER A 192 -10.63 -8.52 -14.70
C SER A 192 -9.38 -9.37 -14.94
N LYS A 193 -9.56 -10.60 -15.40
CA LYS A 193 -8.47 -11.44 -15.91
C LYS A 193 -8.07 -11.05 -17.35
N GLU A 194 -9.05 -10.83 -18.22
CA GLU A 194 -8.84 -10.63 -19.66
C GLU A 194 -9.83 -9.62 -20.27
N GLY A 195 -10.46 -8.76 -19.48
CA GLY A 195 -11.46 -7.80 -19.93
C GLY A 195 -12.86 -8.41 -20.09
N GLU A 196 -13.20 -9.42 -19.29
CA GLU A 196 -14.49 -10.09 -19.40
C GLU A 196 -15.64 -9.23 -18.84
N ASP A 197 -16.75 -9.17 -19.58
CA ASP A 197 -17.98 -8.47 -19.20
C ASP A 197 -18.49 -8.91 -17.81
N SER A 198 -18.39 -10.21 -17.48
CA SER A 198 -18.82 -10.73 -16.18
C SER A 198 -18.02 -10.15 -15.00
N ALA A 199 -16.76 -9.81 -15.21
CA ALA A 199 -15.94 -9.17 -14.18
C ALA A 199 -16.47 -7.76 -13.86
N TYR A 200 -16.79 -6.98 -14.90
CA TYR A 200 -17.33 -5.62 -14.76
C TYR A 200 -18.71 -5.59 -14.11
N VAL A 201 -19.56 -6.56 -14.48
CA VAL A 201 -20.87 -6.75 -13.82
C VAL A 201 -20.71 -7.09 -12.34
N SER A 202 -19.75 -7.97 -12.00
CA SER A 202 -19.46 -8.30 -10.60
C SER A 202 -18.93 -7.09 -9.82
N PHE A 203 -18.01 -6.33 -10.42
CA PHE A 203 -17.48 -5.11 -9.82
C PHE A 203 -18.60 -4.12 -9.48
N ASN A 204 -19.45 -3.79 -10.46
CA ASN A 204 -20.56 -2.87 -10.26
C ASN A 204 -21.58 -3.38 -9.23
N LYS A 205 -21.87 -4.69 -9.25
CA LYS A 205 -22.77 -5.31 -8.28
C LYS A 205 -22.32 -5.01 -6.85
N TYR A 206 -21.06 -5.30 -6.51
CA TYR A 206 -20.55 -5.08 -5.15
C TYR A 206 -20.46 -3.60 -4.79
N ASN A 207 -20.05 -2.75 -5.73
CA ASN A 207 -20.03 -1.30 -5.48
C ASN A 207 -21.42 -0.73 -5.15
N SER A 208 -22.46 -1.25 -5.82
CA SER A 208 -23.84 -0.78 -5.60
C SER A 208 -24.44 -1.18 -4.23
N GLU A 209 -23.74 -2.00 -3.46
CA GLU A 209 -24.13 -2.39 -2.10
C GLU A 209 -23.68 -1.36 -1.04
N HIS A 210 -22.94 -0.31 -1.44
CA HIS A 210 -22.38 0.72 -0.56
C HIS A 210 -22.82 2.13 -0.98
N ASP A 211 -22.80 3.06 -0.03
CA ASP A 211 -23.23 4.46 -0.25
C ASP A 211 -22.09 5.36 -0.76
N PHE A 212 -20.82 4.91 -0.71
CA PHE A 212 -19.68 5.65 -1.24
C PHE A 212 -19.45 5.40 -2.74
N ASN A 213 -18.83 6.38 -3.41
CA ASN A 213 -18.44 6.21 -4.79
C ASN A 213 -17.19 5.34 -4.92
N VAL A 214 -17.20 4.41 -5.89
CA VAL A 214 -16.02 3.63 -6.29
C VAL A 214 -15.64 3.99 -7.71
N PHE A 215 -14.41 4.50 -7.90
CA PHE A 215 -13.87 4.84 -9.21
C PHE A 215 -12.58 4.09 -9.51
N THR A 216 -12.32 3.84 -10.79
CA THR A 216 -11.15 3.09 -11.22
C THR A 216 -10.55 3.61 -12.51
N CYS A 217 -9.24 3.40 -12.71
CA CYS A 217 -8.59 3.44 -14.01
C CYS A 217 -8.52 2.02 -14.62
N LYS A 218 -8.18 1.92 -15.92
CA LYS A 218 -7.91 0.62 -16.56
C LYS A 218 -6.48 0.17 -16.29
N GLY A 219 -6.33 -1.09 -15.90
CA GLY A 219 -5.04 -1.79 -15.89
C GLY A 219 -4.80 -2.58 -17.19
N ASN A 220 -3.69 -3.31 -17.24
CA ASN A 220 -3.33 -4.09 -18.45
C ASN A 220 -4.27 -5.27 -18.68
N HIS A 221 -4.76 -5.90 -17.64
CA HIS A 221 -5.72 -6.99 -17.78
C HIS A 221 -7.07 -6.52 -18.32
N ASP A 222 -7.46 -5.29 -18.02
CA ASP A 222 -8.67 -4.66 -18.56
C ASP A 222 -8.52 -4.21 -20.02
N CYS A 223 -7.30 -4.23 -20.58
CA CYS A 223 -6.99 -3.88 -21.96
C CYS A 223 -6.87 -5.09 -22.91
N LYS A 224 -7.14 -6.31 -22.44
CA LYS A 224 -7.00 -7.53 -23.23
C LYS A 224 -8.14 -7.74 -24.23
N ASP A 225 -8.00 -8.79 -25.04
CA ASP A 225 -8.83 -9.05 -26.22
C ASP A 225 -10.35 -9.18 -25.95
N LYS A 226 -10.74 -9.50 -24.72
CA LYS A 226 -12.16 -9.62 -24.33
C LYS A 226 -12.79 -8.30 -23.87
N PHE A 227 -12.02 -7.22 -23.85
CA PHE A 227 -12.52 -5.93 -23.43
C PHE A 227 -13.66 -5.44 -24.32
N ASN A 228 -14.81 -5.14 -23.70
CA ASN A 228 -15.97 -4.56 -24.34
C ASN A 228 -16.25 -3.17 -23.74
N TYR A 229 -16.08 -2.13 -24.56
CA TYR A 229 -16.23 -0.75 -24.11
C TYR A 229 -17.66 -0.44 -23.62
N GLU A 230 -18.68 -0.96 -24.27
CA GLU A 230 -20.07 -0.67 -23.85
C GLU A 230 -20.35 -1.28 -22.48
N THR A 231 -19.94 -2.54 -22.26
CA THR A 231 -20.08 -3.17 -20.94
C THR A 231 -19.24 -2.44 -19.87
N TRP A 232 -18.03 -2.01 -20.22
CA TRP A 232 -17.21 -1.17 -19.34
C TRP A 232 -17.96 0.09 -18.95
N LYS A 233 -18.44 0.85 -19.90
CA LYS A 233 -19.15 2.12 -19.71
C LYS A 233 -20.43 1.97 -18.88
N GLU A 234 -21.13 0.85 -19.03
CA GLU A 234 -22.36 0.56 -18.29
C GLU A 234 -22.12 0.15 -16.83
N ASN A 235 -20.98 -0.47 -16.54
CA ASN A 235 -20.71 -1.06 -15.23
C ASN A 235 -19.55 -0.38 -14.49
N ILE A 236 -18.67 0.34 -15.15
CA ILE A 236 -17.49 0.95 -14.57
C ILE A 236 -17.62 2.47 -14.64
N ASN A 237 -17.33 3.15 -13.54
CA ASN A 237 -17.44 4.60 -13.42
C ASN A 237 -18.80 5.12 -13.98
N VAL A 238 -19.86 4.50 -13.51
CA VAL A 238 -21.21 4.67 -14.07
C VAL A 238 -21.61 6.14 -14.16
N GLY A 239 -22.00 6.56 -15.33
CA GLY A 239 -22.45 7.92 -15.64
C GLY A 239 -21.33 8.96 -15.84
N VAL A 240 -20.06 8.67 -15.47
CA VAL A 240 -18.94 9.63 -15.59
C VAL A 240 -18.78 10.16 -17.01
N PHE A 241 -18.91 9.30 -18.01
CA PHE A 241 -18.77 9.65 -19.43
C PHE A 241 -20.10 9.92 -20.16
N SER A 242 -21.19 10.14 -19.40
CA SER A 242 -22.49 10.49 -19.96
C SER A 242 -22.67 12.00 -20.10
N ASP A 243 -23.70 12.43 -20.83
CA ASP A 243 -24.09 13.85 -20.94
C ASP A 243 -24.56 14.42 -19.56
N ASN A 244 -25.11 13.54 -18.72
CA ASN A 244 -25.54 13.86 -17.36
C ASN A 244 -24.52 13.33 -16.35
N LYS A 245 -23.33 13.93 -16.32
CA LYS A 245 -22.25 13.53 -15.40
C LYS A 245 -22.68 13.64 -13.94
N PRO A 246 -22.23 12.71 -13.08
CA PRO A 246 -22.41 12.86 -11.65
C PRO A 246 -21.80 14.17 -11.13
N ASP A 247 -22.43 14.74 -10.09
CA ASP A 247 -21.83 15.87 -9.38
C ASP A 247 -20.42 15.50 -8.93
N GLY A 248 -19.46 16.43 -9.11
CA GLY A 248 -18.04 16.21 -8.78
C GLY A 248 -17.19 15.74 -9.95
N VAL A 249 -17.73 15.27 -11.08
CA VAL A 249 -16.93 15.00 -12.29
C VAL A 249 -16.59 16.32 -12.98
N LEU A 250 -15.31 16.74 -12.89
CA LEU A 250 -14.86 18.05 -13.35
C LEU A 250 -14.41 18.03 -14.81
N ALA A 251 -13.72 16.98 -15.24
CA ALA A 251 -13.22 16.81 -16.59
C ALA A 251 -13.26 15.34 -17.02
N VAL A 252 -13.39 15.09 -18.30
CA VAL A 252 -13.24 13.76 -18.92
C VAL A 252 -12.40 13.91 -20.17
N SER A 253 -11.63 12.87 -20.50
CA SER A 253 -10.86 12.81 -21.75
C SER A 253 -11.71 12.33 -22.93
N ASP A 254 -11.28 12.66 -24.13
CA ASP A 254 -11.99 12.25 -25.36
C ASP A 254 -11.94 10.72 -25.59
N ASN A 255 -10.99 10.02 -24.97
CA ASN A 255 -10.89 8.57 -25.08
C ASN A 255 -11.97 7.82 -24.27
N GLY A 256 -12.67 8.51 -23.35
CA GLY A 256 -13.75 7.92 -22.54
C GLY A 256 -13.27 7.02 -21.39
N TYR A 257 -12.01 7.15 -20.95
CA TYR A 257 -11.46 6.36 -19.84
C TYR A 257 -10.84 7.18 -18.73
N ASP A 258 -10.35 8.40 -19.05
CA ASP A 258 -9.67 9.25 -18.07
C ASP A 258 -10.61 10.35 -17.60
N PHE A 259 -10.57 10.66 -16.32
CA PHE A 259 -11.43 11.70 -15.77
C PHE A 259 -10.88 12.26 -14.47
N VAL A 260 -11.41 13.44 -14.11
CA VAL A 260 -11.14 14.15 -12.87
C VAL A 260 -12.40 14.18 -12.02
N TYR A 261 -12.24 13.85 -10.75
CA TYR A 261 -13.32 13.90 -9.76
C TYR A 261 -12.90 14.75 -8.56
N SER A 262 -13.84 15.60 -8.07
CA SER A 262 -13.74 16.32 -6.81
C SER A 262 -15.16 16.60 -6.31
N GLY A 263 -15.70 15.67 -5.54
CA GLY A 263 -17.02 15.78 -4.92
C GLY A 263 -16.99 16.62 -3.65
N LYS A 264 -18.15 16.81 -3.03
CA LYS A 264 -18.26 17.53 -1.74
C LYS A 264 -17.51 16.82 -0.63
N GLU A 265 -17.50 15.50 -0.67
CA GLU A 265 -16.85 14.60 0.28
C GLU A 265 -15.31 14.64 0.21
N THR A 266 -14.74 15.16 -0.86
CA THR A 266 -13.27 15.30 -1.02
C THR A 266 -12.74 16.63 -0.49
N HIS A 267 -13.60 17.52 -0.02
CA HIS A 267 -13.26 18.84 0.53
C HIS A 267 -12.36 19.69 -0.36
N GLY A 268 -12.42 19.47 -1.67
CA GLY A 268 -11.67 20.21 -2.68
C GLY A 268 -10.37 19.56 -3.11
N ASP A 269 -10.02 18.44 -2.54
CA ASP A 269 -8.98 17.55 -3.09
C ASP A 269 -9.46 16.93 -4.41
N VAL A 270 -8.53 16.55 -5.27
CA VAL A 270 -8.80 16.15 -6.64
C VAL A 270 -8.31 14.72 -6.87
N PHE A 271 -9.17 13.90 -7.44
CA PHE A 271 -8.84 12.53 -7.87
C PHE A 271 -8.77 12.49 -9.39
N ILE A 272 -7.67 11.98 -9.93
CA ILE A 272 -7.47 11.78 -11.38
C ILE A 272 -7.33 10.28 -11.63
N PHE A 273 -8.21 9.74 -12.44
CA PHE A 273 -8.15 8.34 -12.88
C PHE A 273 -7.63 8.32 -14.31
N PHE A 274 -6.41 7.78 -14.48
CA PHE A 274 -5.66 7.78 -15.72
C PHE A 274 -5.41 6.35 -16.18
N SER A 275 -5.91 5.98 -17.34
CA SER A 275 -6.03 4.61 -17.82
C SER A 275 -4.94 4.26 -18.82
N GLN A 276 -4.37 3.07 -18.74
CA GLN A 276 -3.55 2.57 -19.84
C GLN A 276 -4.40 2.02 -20.98
N ILE A 277 -3.81 1.96 -22.19
CA ILE A 277 -4.53 1.62 -23.44
C ILE A 277 -4.16 0.25 -23.98
N THR A 278 -3.21 -0.45 -23.41
CA THR A 278 -2.69 -1.73 -23.91
C THR A 278 -2.28 -2.67 -22.79
N ASP A 279 -2.32 -3.96 -23.07
CA ASP A 279 -1.78 -5.03 -22.26
C ASP A 279 -0.31 -5.38 -22.58
N LYS A 280 0.33 -4.63 -23.51
CA LYS A 280 1.64 -4.98 -24.05
C LYS A 280 2.74 -4.09 -23.51
N TYR A 281 3.70 -4.71 -22.84
CA TYR A 281 4.87 -4.06 -22.25
C TYR A 281 6.13 -4.28 -23.12
N LEU A 282 6.11 -3.73 -24.34
CA LEU A 282 7.28 -3.76 -25.20
C LEU A 282 7.90 -2.36 -25.27
N PRO A 283 9.24 -2.22 -25.40
CA PRO A 283 9.92 -0.93 -25.37
C PRO A 283 9.46 0.09 -26.42
N PHE A 284 8.77 -0.36 -27.46
CA PHE A 284 8.24 0.47 -28.55
C PHE A 284 6.72 0.63 -28.51
N VAL A 285 6.02 0.05 -27.53
CA VAL A 285 4.57 0.17 -27.37
C VAL A 285 4.28 1.20 -26.29
N GLN A 286 3.46 2.19 -26.61
CA GLN A 286 3.02 3.20 -25.65
C GLN A 286 1.94 2.61 -24.73
N LEU A 287 2.08 2.82 -23.43
CA LEU A 287 1.04 2.49 -22.45
C LEU A 287 -0.08 3.53 -22.43
N VAL A 288 0.25 4.76 -22.79
CA VAL A 288 -0.66 5.91 -22.88
C VAL A 288 -0.32 6.71 -24.13
N THR A 289 -1.30 7.41 -24.71
CA THR A 289 -1.06 8.22 -25.91
C THR A 289 -0.48 9.60 -25.56
N ASP A 290 0.09 10.28 -26.56
CA ASP A 290 0.56 11.68 -26.39
C ASP A 290 -0.62 12.60 -26.02
N GLU A 291 -1.81 12.38 -26.58
CA GLU A 291 -3.02 13.15 -26.29
C GLU A 291 -3.50 12.94 -24.84
N GLN A 292 -3.39 11.71 -24.31
CA GLN A 292 -3.66 11.46 -22.89
C GLN A 292 -2.67 12.21 -21.98
N LEU A 293 -1.40 12.25 -22.35
CA LEU A 293 -0.39 12.99 -21.58
C LEU A 293 -0.61 14.50 -21.67
N ASP A 294 -1.01 15.04 -22.83
CA ASP A 294 -1.40 16.46 -22.99
C ASP A 294 -2.61 16.79 -22.08
N TRP A 295 -3.58 15.89 -22.04
CA TRP A 295 -4.74 16.04 -21.18
C TRP A 295 -4.33 16.00 -19.70
N LEU A 296 -3.53 15.01 -19.30
CA LEU A 296 -3.05 14.88 -17.90
C LEU A 296 -2.28 16.14 -17.47
N GLU A 297 -1.34 16.62 -18.28
CA GLU A 297 -0.59 17.84 -18.03
C GLU A 297 -1.50 19.05 -17.81
N THR A 298 -2.54 19.19 -18.66
CA THR A 298 -3.57 20.21 -18.53
C THR A 298 -4.31 20.12 -17.20
N GLN A 299 -4.66 18.91 -16.76
CA GLN A 299 -5.34 18.72 -15.49
C GLN A 299 -4.41 19.03 -14.30
N LEU A 300 -3.18 18.54 -14.32
CA LEU A 300 -2.19 18.80 -13.27
C LEU A 300 -1.89 20.29 -13.13
N GLU A 301 -1.74 21.03 -14.24
CA GLU A 301 -1.58 22.49 -14.20
C GLU A 301 -2.84 23.19 -13.65
N THR A 302 -4.02 22.72 -14.03
CA THR A 302 -5.29 23.28 -13.54
C THR A 302 -5.44 23.15 -12.02
N TYR A 303 -4.96 22.04 -11.46
CA TYR A 303 -5.12 21.71 -10.03
C TYR A 303 -3.80 21.76 -9.24
N LYS A 304 -2.78 22.49 -9.72
CA LYS A 304 -1.45 22.55 -9.08
C LYS A 304 -1.44 23.07 -7.64
N ASP A 305 -2.47 23.85 -7.27
CA ASP A 305 -2.64 24.41 -5.91
C ASP A 305 -3.57 23.55 -5.03
N LYS A 306 -3.91 22.33 -5.48
CA LYS A 306 -4.74 21.36 -4.78
C LYS A 306 -3.93 20.11 -4.47
N ARG A 307 -4.35 19.35 -3.47
CA ARG A 307 -3.86 17.98 -3.32
C ARG A 307 -4.49 17.13 -4.41
N VAL A 308 -3.66 16.38 -5.15
CA VAL A 308 -4.07 15.55 -6.27
C VAL A 308 -3.73 14.10 -5.97
N TYR A 309 -4.73 13.23 -6.04
CA TYR A 309 -4.59 11.78 -5.98
C TYR A 309 -4.68 11.23 -7.39
N LEU A 310 -3.55 10.79 -7.94
CA LEU A 310 -3.45 10.26 -9.30
C LEU A 310 -3.45 8.73 -9.26
N TYR A 311 -4.41 8.11 -9.91
CA TYR A 311 -4.50 6.66 -10.07
C TYR A 311 -4.05 6.26 -11.48
N PHE A 312 -3.03 5.43 -11.57
CA PHE A 312 -2.58 4.78 -12.79
C PHE A 312 -2.01 3.41 -12.44
N HIS A 313 -2.40 2.39 -13.17
CA HIS A 313 -2.15 1.00 -12.79
C HIS A 313 -0.66 0.64 -12.70
N THR A 314 0.10 1.00 -13.74
CA THR A 314 1.50 0.60 -13.86
C THR A 314 2.43 1.50 -13.05
N PHE A 315 3.28 0.90 -12.26
CA PHE A 315 4.32 1.61 -11.51
C PHE A 315 5.46 2.11 -12.41
N LEU A 316 6.20 3.10 -11.91
CA LEU A 316 7.42 3.60 -12.53
C LEU A 316 8.64 2.86 -11.96
N ASN A 317 9.67 2.69 -12.79
CA ASN A 317 10.94 2.20 -12.27
C ASN A 317 11.70 3.26 -11.49
N ALA A 318 12.52 2.80 -10.54
CA ALA A 318 13.43 3.67 -9.83
C ALA A 318 14.41 4.40 -10.77
N PRO A 319 14.77 5.64 -10.44
CA PRO A 319 15.70 6.45 -11.23
C PRO A 319 17.06 5.83 -11.44
N SER A 320 17.50 5.03 -10.48
CA SER A 320 18.82 4.40 -10.48
C SER A 320 19.04 3.35 -11.57
N GLY A 321 17.99 3.01 -12.35
CA GLY A 321 18.06 1.89 -13.29
C GLY A 321 18.28 0.53 -12.61
N ASN A 322 18.22 0.48 -11.28
CA ASN A 322 18.31 -0.77 -10.55
C ASN A 322 16.94 -1.45 -10.62
N PRO A 323 16.83 -2.58 -11.30
CA PRO A 323 15.56 -3.28 -11.43
C PRO A 323 15.02 -3.82 -10.11
N PHE A 324 15.78 -3.74 -9.02
CA PHE A 324 15.40 -4.16 -7.67
C PHE A 324 15.01 -2.99 -6.75
N LEU A 325 15.17 -1.76 -7.23
CA LEU A 325 14.78 -0.54 -6.52
C LEU A 325 13.67 0.13 -7.31
N GLY A 326 12.54 0.28 -6.72
CA GLY A 326 11.38 0.91 -7.33
C GLY A 326 10.13 0.14 -7.01
N GLU A 327 9.06 0.83 -6.98
CA GLU A 327 7.77 0.31 -6.56
C GLU A 327 7.37 -0.90 -7.38
N GLY A 328 7.28 -2.01 -6.67
CA GLY A 328 6.72 -3.23 -7.20
C GLY A 328 7.45 -3.81 -8.39
N ASN A 329 8.69 -3.40 -8.63
CA ASN A 329 9.41 -3.96 -9.73
C ASN A 329 9.96 -5.31 -9.34
N ILE A 330 9.56 -6.36 -10.05
CA ILE A 330 10.41 -7.46 -10.42
C ILE A 330 9.97 -8.84 -10.15
N TYR A 331 10.43 -9.76 -10.92
CA TYR A 331 10.20 -11.19 -10.95
C TYR A 331 8.73 -11.55 -11.08
N ASN A 332 8.22 -11.46 -12.28
CA ASN A 332 7.03 -12.23 -12.60
C ASN A 332 7.41 -13.71 -12.83
N ASP A 333 6.42 -14.57 -12.85
CA ASP A 333 6.51 -16.04 -12.88
C ASP A 333 7.28 -16.66 -14.07
N TYR A 334 7.94 -15.85 -14.91
CA TYR A 334 8.48 -16.27 -16.21
C TYR A 334 10.00 -16.20 -16.34
N GLY A 335 10.77 -15.92 -15.26
CA GLY A 335 12.23 -16.01 -15.25
C GLY A 335 12.95 -14.86 -15.96
N LEU A 336 14.22 -15.06 -16.27
CA LEU A 336 15.21 -14.05 -16.68
C LEU A 336 14.84 -13.12 -17.84
N PHE A 337 13.85 -13.46 -18.65
CA PHE A 337 13.39 -12.67 -19.80
C PHE A 337 12.46 -11.51 -19.45
N TYR A 338 12.00 -11.43 -18.21
CA TYR A 338 11.08 -10.41 -17.73
C TYR A 338 11.70 -9.40 -16.75
N ILE A 339 13.02 -9.30 -16.72
CA ILE A 339 13.78 -8.23 -16.06
C ILE A 339 13.65 -6.90 -16.84
N LEU A 340 12.80 -6.83 -17.85
CA LEU A 340 12.53 -5.57 -18.52
C LEU A 340 11.49 -4.81 -17.69
N PRO A 341 11.88 -3.66 -17.16
CA PRO A 341 10.97 -2.80 -16.43
C PRO A 341 9.77 -2.44 -17.30
N TYR A 342 8.59 -2.58 -16.76
CA TYR A 342 7.34 -2.49 -17.48
C TYR A 342 7.08 -1.10 -18.13
N PHE A 343 7.63 -0.05 -17.57
CA PHE A 343 7.45 1.31 -18.10
C PHE A 343 8.81 2.01 -18.23
N THR A 344 9.77 1.37 -18.87
CA THR A 344 11.10 1.95 -19.05
C THR A 344 11.47 2.24 -20.48
N GLY A 345 12.08 3.39 -20.63
CA GLY A 345 12.76 3.80 -21.84
C GLY A 345 11.83 4.25 -22.95
N ASN A 346 10.52 4.16 -22.77
CA ASN A 346 9.54 4.67 -23.69
C ASN A 346 9.43 6.20 -23.62
N LYS A 347 8.98 6.81 -24.70
CA LYS A 347 8.77 8.26 -24.76
C LYS A 347 7.71 8.72 -23.77
N ASP A 348 6.64 7.96 -23.64
CA ASP A 348 5.52 8.22 -22.74
C ASP A 348 5.93 8.10 -21.27
N GLU A 349 6.74 7.11 -20.90
CA GLU A 349 7.28 7.00 -19.54
C GLU A 349 8.08 8.23 -19.11
N LYS A 350 8.99 8.68 -19.98
CA LYS A 350 9.81 9.87 -19.67
C LYS A 350 8.96 11.12 -19.47
N ARG A 351 7.91 11.29 -20.29
CA ARG A 351 7.01 12.42 -20.16
C ARG A 351 6.16 12.32 -18.90
N PHE A 352 5.58 11.16 -18.63
CA PHE A 352 4.80 10.92 -17.41
C PHE A 352 5.64 11.18 -16.14
N ARG A 353 6.88 10.68 -16.12
CA ARG A 353 7.84 10.93 -15.05
C ARG A 353 8.18 12.41 -14.91
N GLY A 354 8.33 13.12 -16.03
CA GLY A 354 8.52 14.58 -16.04
C GLY A 354 7.37 15.32 -15.35
N LEU A 355 6.12 14.95 -15.63
CA LEU A 355 4.94 15.50 -14.97
C LEU A 355 4.97 15.23 -13.44
N LEU A 356 5.27 14.01 -13.02
CA LEU A 356 5.40 13.68 -11.60
C LEU A 356 6.56 14.42 -10.91
N THR A 357 7.59 14.82 -11.66
CA THR A 357 8.69 15.64 -11.13
C THR A 357 8.29 17.10 -10.98
N GLU A 358 7.48 17.62 -11.89
CA GLU A 358 7.02 19.00 -11.91
C GLU A 358 5.94 19.27 -10.86
N TYR A 359 4.94 18.38 -10.76
CA TYR A 359 3.76 18.55 -9.91
C TYR A 359 3.89 17.82 -8.58
N LYS A 360 4.53 18.50 -7.60
CA LYS A 360 4.82 17.95 -6.26
C LYS A 360 3.60 17.72 -5.36
N ASN A 361 2.48 18.34 -5.70
CA ASN A 361 1.20 18.22 -5.01
C ASN A 361 0.47 16.89 -5.30
N VAL A 362 1.08 16.02 -6.09
CA VAL A 362 0.53 14.73 -6.50
C VAL A 362 0.93 13.62 -5.52
N ILE A 363 -0.05 12.82 -5.14
CA ILE A 363 0.13 11.48 -4.55
C ILE A 363 -0.29 10.47 -5.61
N PHE A 364 0.65 9.66 -6.07
CA PHE A 364 0.47 8.73 -7.17
C PHE A 364 0.26 7.31 -6.64
N PHE A 365 -0.94 6.76 -6.85
CA PHE A 365 -1.30 5.39 -6.50
C PHE A 365 -1.13 4.47 -7.70
N ASN A 366 -0.40 3.37 -7.49
CA ASN A 366 -0.17 2.33 -8.50
C ASN A 366 -0.36 0.93 -7.92
N GLY A 367 -0.62 -0.04 -8.78
CA GLY A 367 -0.76 -1.47 -8.45
C GLY A 367 0.17 -2.34 -9.26
N HIS A 368 -0.40 -3.33 -9.98
CA HIS A 368 0.25 -4.20 -10.95
C HIS A 368 1.23 -5.24 -10.39
N SER A 369 2.06 -4.90 -9.43
CA SER A 369 3.04 -5.82 -8.88
C SER A 369 2.44 -6.87 -7.96
N HIS A 370 1.31 -6.56 -7.34
CA HIS A 370 0.68 -7.33 -6.27
C HIS A 370 1.55 -7.55 -5.03
N TRP A 371 2.68 -6.84 -4.87
CA TRP A 371 3.52 -7.02 -3.70
C TRP A 371 2.72 -6.82 -2.42
N THR A 372 2.87 -7.77 -1.49
CA THR A 372 2.36 -7.58 -0.13
C THR A 372 3.14 -6.49 0.59
N TYR A 373 2.51 -5.77 1.49
CA TYR A 373 3.17 -4.71 2.26
C TYR A 373 4.32 -5.24 3.14
N SER A 374 4.32 -6.51 3.50
CA SER A 374 5.41 -7.17 4.24
C SER A 374 6.71 -7.29 3.43
N MET A 375 6.70 -7.00 2.12
CA MET A 375 7.89 -7.01 1.27
C MET A 375 8.87 -5.87 1.55
N GLU A 376 8.51 -4.90 2.38
CA GLU A 376 9.38 -3.79 2.78
C GLU A 376 10.72 -4.26 3.37
N GLU A 377 10.77 -5.44 3.99
CA GLU A 377 12.01 -6.07 4.45
C GLU A 377 13.09 -6.22 3.37
N TYR A 378 12.69 -6.26 2.10
CA TYR A 378 13.61 -6.43 0.96
C TYR A 378 13.98 -5.13 0.29
N ASN A 379 13.14 -4.12 0.42
CA ASN A 379 13.34 -2.80 -0.15
C ASN A 379 12.49 -1.79 0.63
N GLU A 380 13.13 -0.92 1.39
CA GLU A 380 12.49 0.09 2.23
C GLU A 380 11.54 1.03 1.47
N ASN A 381 11.70 1.12 0.14
CA ASN A 381 10.92 1.99 -0.73
C ASN A 381 9.88 1.25 -1.60
N LEU A 382 9.56 -0.02 -1.30
CA LEU A 382 8.58 -0.77 -2.10
C LEU A 382 7.17 -0.20 -1.96
N ASN A 383 6.78 0.18 -0.76
CA ASN A 383 5.42 0.61 -0.47
C ASN A 383 5.20 2.09 -0.70
N ILE A 384 6.23 2.90 -0.47
CA ILE A 384 6.18 4.35 -0.60
C ILE A 384 7.54 4.92 -0.96
N THR A 385 7.57 5.87 -1.87
CA THR A 385 8.79 6.60 -2.21
C THR A 385 8.48 8.02 -2.65
N ASP A 386 9.37 8.92 -2.28
CA ASP A 386 9.39 10.30 -2.72
C ASP A 386 10.60 10.43 -3.65
N TYR A 387 10.36 10.32 -4.90
CA TYR A 387 11.36 10.26 -5.96
C TYR A 387 12.40 11.40 -5.84
N ASP A 388 13.54 11.14 -5.16
CA ASP A 388 14.57 12.12 -4.80
C ASP A 388 14.08 13.30 -3.92
N GLY A 389 12.97 13.17 -3.19
CA GLY A 389 12.40 14.22 -2.35
C GLY A 389 11.94 15.47 -3.14
N THR A 390 11.85 15.39 -4.47
CA THR A 390 11.50 16.52 -5.33
C THR A 390 10.27 16.29 -6.18
N THR A 391 9.62 15.14 -6.08
CA THR A 391 8.56 14.69 -6.96
C THR A 391 7.25 14.39 -6.23
N ALA A 392 6.27 13.94 -6.99
CA ALA A 392 5.08 13.30 -6.45
C ALA A 392 5.46 12.14 -5.53
N THR A 393 4.75 11.98 -4.41
CA THR A 393 4.88 10.78 -3.59
C THR A 393 4.18 9.61 -4.28
N MET A 394 4.91 8.54 -4.51
CA MET A 394 4.37 7.33 -5.11
C MET A 394 4.02 6.31 -4.03
N VAL A 395 2.81 5.78 -4.09
CA VAL A 395 2.25 4.85 -3.11
C VAL A 395 1.83 3.58 -3.81
N HIS A 396 2.42 2.47 -3.41
CA HIS A 396 2.04 1.15 -3.88
C HIS A 396 0.71 0.72 -3.25
N VAL A 397 -0.18 0.15 -4.06
CA VAL A 397 -1.42 -0.46 -3.62
C VAL A 397 -1.36 -1.96 -3.90
N SER A 398 -1.28 -2.76 -2.84
CA SER A 398 -1.26 -4.21 -2.93
C SER A 398 -2.57 -4.78 -3.49
N SER A 399 -2.54 -6.04 -3.90
CA SER A 399 -3.72 -6.70 -4.47
C SER A 399 -4.79 -7.02 -3.43
N SER A 400 -6.03 -6.69 -3.73
CA SER A 400 -7.18 -7.11 -2.90
C SER A 400 -7.54 -8.59 -3.06
N ALA A 401 -7.03 -9.27 -4.10
CA ALA A 401 -7.36 -10.67 -4.39
C ALA A 401 -6.21 -11.64 -4.14
N ALA A 402 -5.00 -11.27 -4.56
CA ALA A 402 -3.86 -12.18 -4.57
C ALA A 402 -2.53 -11.42 -4.35
N PRO A 403 -2.30 -10.90 -3.14
CA PRO A 403 -1.00 -10.35 -2.77
C PRO A 403 0.11 -11.36 -3.03
N ARG A 404 1.28 -10.88 -3.41
CA ARG A 404 2.43 -11.71 -3.80
C ARG A 404 3.60 -11.51 -2.88
N THR A 405 4.28 -12.62 -2.61
CA THR A 405 5.55 -12.64 -1.88
C THR A 405 6.65 -13.16 -2.78
N THR A 406 7.88 -12.80 -2.46
CA THR A 406 9.09 -13.44 -3.00
C THR A 406 10.08 -13.70 -1.88
N SER A 407 11.11 -14.48 -2.14
CA SER A 407 12.19 -14.69 -1.20
C SER A 407 13.55 -14.66 -1.91
N ILE A 408 14.63 -14.50 -1.15
CA ILE A 408 16.00 -14.54 -1.68
C ILE A 408 16.31 -15.90 -2.30
N THR A 409 15.73 -16.97 -1.76
CA THR A 409 15.92 -18.35 -2.24
C THR A 409 14.96 -18.71 -3.38
N GLN A 410 13.86 -17.97 -3.50
CA GLN A 410 12.85 -18.13 -4.53
C GLN A 410 12.52 -16.75 -5.10
N PRO A 411 13.28 -16.28 -6.08
CA PRO A 411 13.08 -14.94 -6.66
C PRO A 411 11.80 -14.82 -7.50
N ILE A 412 11.01 -15.89 -7.61
CA ILE A 412 9.73 -15.91 -8.31
C ILE A 412 8.64 -15.43 -7.35
N GLN A 413 7.78 -14.56 -7.81
CA GLN A 413 6.61 -14.10 -7.04
C GLN A 413 5.65 -15.27 -6.78
N HIS A 414 5.24 -15.43 -5.54
CA HIS A 414 4.22 -16.39 -5.14
C HIS A 414 2.93 -15.63 -4.84
N SER A 415 1.90 -15.89 -5.61
CA SER A 415 0.55 -15.43 -5.32
C SER A 415 -0.01 -16.17 -4.12
N ASN A 416 -0.69 -15.46 -3.22
CA ASN A 416 -1.33 -16.00 -2.03
C ASN A 416 -2.86 -15.83 -2.13
N PRO A 417 -3.52 -16.44 -3.13
CA PRO A 417 -4.92 -16.21 -3.38
C PRO A 417 -5.78 -16.76 -2.23
N GLY A 418 -6.68 -15.92 -1.71
CA GLY A 418 -7.62 -16.26 -0.63
C GLY A 418 -7.05 -16.31 0.78
N THR A 419 -5.72 -16.31 0.95
CA THR A 419 -5.07 -16.28 2.27
C THR A 419 -4.67 -14.89 2.69
N MET A 420 -4.51 -13.98 1.73
CA MET A 420 -4.20 -12.56 1.93
C MET A 420 -5.13 -11.71 1.08
N SER A 421 -5.43 -10.51 1.56
CA SER A 421 -6.20 -9.50 0.84
C SER A 421 -5.82 -8.16 1.45
N GLU A 422 -5.25 -7.26 0.65
CA GLU A 422 -4.65 -6.03 1.14
C GLU A 422 -5.11 -4.81 0.35
N GLY A 423 -4.95 -3.64 0.93
CA GLY A 423 -5.24 -2.33 0.34
C GLY A 423 -4.98 -1.23 1.34
N LEU A 424 -5.46 -0.02 1.06
CA LEU A 424 -5.18 1.15 1.88
C LEU A 424 -6.47 1.77 2.43
N TYR A 425 -6.38 2.24 3.66
CA TYR A 425 -7.31 3.17 4.30
C TYR A 425 -6.56 4.47 4.58
N LEU A 426 -7.05 5.58 4.05
CA LEU A 426 -6.35 6.87 4.14
C LEU A 426 -7.16 7.87 4.96
N ASN A 427 -6.51 8.46 5.96
CA ASN A 427 -7.03 9.58 6.74
C ASN A 427 -6.43 10.88 6.22
N VAL A 428 -7.27 11.80 5.82
CA VAL A 428 -6.86 13.09 5.25
C VAL A 428 -6.96 14.19 6.29
N TYR A 429 -5.85 14.88 6.49
CA TYR A 429 -5.72 16.05 7.35
C TYR A 429 -5.41 17.29 6.51
N PRO A 430 -5.55 18.51 7.04
CA PRO A 430 -5.28 19.72 6.27
C PRO A 430 -3.88 19.77 5.64
N ASP A 431 -2.86 19.31 6.36
CA ASP A 431 -1.45 19.47 5.97
C ASP A 431 -0.77 18.16 5.53
N PHE A 432 -1.41 17.01 5.72
CA PHE A 432 -0.85 15.68 5.40
C PHE A 432 -1.91 14.61 5.26
N VAL A 433 -1.51 13.47 4.77
CA VAL A 433 -2.33 12.24 4.68
C VAL A 433 -1.64 11.13 5.45
N ILE A 434 -2.40 10.35 6.20
CA ILE A 434 -1.93 9.07 6.74
C ILE A 434 -2.46 7.95 5.86
N SER A 435 -1.55 7.22 5.24
CA SER A 435 -1.85 6.02 4.46
C SER A 435 -1.64 4.80 5.32
N ASN A 436 -2.71 4.09 5.66
CA ASN A 436 -2.68 2.88 6.47
C ASN A 436 -2.85 1.67 5.55
N ALA A 437 -1.83 0.82 5.47
CA ALA A 437 -1.99 -0.48 4.85
C ALA A 437 -2.89 -1.37 5.71
N CYS A 438 -3.79 -2.09 5.07
CA CYS A 438 -4.79 -2.92 5.73
C CYS A 438 -4.70 -4.37 5.26
N ASP A 439 -4.81 -5.30 6.20
CA ASP A 439 -5.08 -6.71 5.95
C ASP A 439 -6.58 -6.96 6.17
N PHE A 440 -7.30 -7.12 5.07
CA PHE A 440 -8.75 -7.30 5.10
C PHE A 440 -9.17 -8.71 5.54
N VAL A 441 -8.28 -9.69 5.48
CA VAL A 441 -8.56 -11.07 5.97
C VAL A 441 -8.63 -11.07 7.48
N ASN A 442 -7.66 -10.45 8.14
CA ASN A 442 -7.56 -10.38 9.59
C ASN A 442 -8.25 -9.15 10.19
N GLY A 443 -8.70 -8.20 9.37
CA GLY A 443 -9.39 -6.99 9.81
C GLY A 443 -8.50 -6.09 10.65
N GLN A 444 -7.26 -5.84 10.21
CA GLN A 444 -6.25 -5.11 10.98
C GLN A 444 -5.48 -4.09 10.11
N ILE A 445 -4.88 -3.11 10.77
CA ILE A 445 -3.97 -2.13 10.17
C ILE A 445 -2.53 -2.62 10.36
N LEU A 446 -1.77 -2.62 9.27
CA LEU A 446 -0.37 -3.00 9.24
C LEU A 446 0.48 -1.79 9.66
N ALA A 447 0.82 -1.71 10.94
CA ALA A 447 1.48 -0.54 11.50
C ALA A 447 2.86 -0.27 10.91
N TYR A 448 3.58 -1.29 10.46
CA TYR A 448 4.87 -1.17 9.78
C TYR A 448 4.77 -0.57 8.37
N ALA A 449 3.57 -0.52 7.80
CA ALA A 449 3.25 0.08 6.51
C ALA A 449 2.17 1.18 6.65
N THR A 450 2.24 1.93 7.72
CA THR A 450 1.42 3.13 7.97
C THR A 450 2.30 4.35 7.77
N TYR A 451 1.99 5.18 6.76
CA TYR A 451 2.88 6.25 6.30
C TYR A 451 2.24 7.62 6.36
N LYS A 452 3.05 8.63 6.70
CA LYS A 452 2.70 10.05 6.63
C LYS A 452 3.19 10.63 5.30
N ILE A 453 2.30 11.32 4.60
CA ILE A 453 2.57 11.97 3.32
C ILE A 453 2.27 13.46 3.47
N ASP A 454 3.28 14.29 3.40
CA ASP A 454 3.17 15.75 3.46
C ASP A 454 2.83 16.32 2.09
N LYS A 455 1.61 16.82 1.92
CA LYS A 455 1.12 17.44 0.67
C LYS A 455 0.09 18.54 0.94
#